data_04bef0cdc2ee88644f5d1ba348a33f5d
#
_entry.id   04bef0cdc2ee88644f5d1ba348a33f5d
#
_cell.length_a   1.000
_cell.length_b   1.000
_cell.length_c   1.000
_cell.angle_alpha   90.00
_cell.angle_beta   90.00
_cell.angle_gamma   90.00
#
_symmetry.space_group_name_H-M   'P 1'
#
loop_
_entity.id
_entity.type
_entity.pdbx_description
1 polymer ?
#
loop_
_entity_poly.entity_id
_entity_poly.type
_entity_poly.pdbx_seq_one_letter_code
_entity_poly.pdbx_strand_id
1 'polypeptide(L)'
;MDENSNWNPNIILFSGQSEHQSYLLELCKTISGRTGIVTNFKLIVGKENYKPFKKTEQIVRDDTFSDLGIFARQVKVDNIYKGITNIATTFGFSGVEPNTIMMGWPKGLEDSEEYSQMTETLLHLDYNLLYLDFDKKTKFGNYKTVDLWWRETDSKNAEMMLNIARFIIASHPDGKTQKSGFCS
;
A
#
# COMPACT_ATOMS: atom_id res chain seq x y z
N MET A 1 -30.08 8.06 3.77
CA MET A 1 -29.10 8.99 4.38
C MET A 1 -27.82 8.18 4.48
N ASP A 2 -26.99 8.31 3.47
CA ASP A 2 -25.78 7.52 3.39
C ASP A 2 -24.80 8.09 4.41
N GLU A 3 -24.46 7.26 5.38
CA GLU A 3 -23.34 7.52 6.27
C GLU A 3 -22.13 7.79 5.39
N ASN A 4 -21.60 9.01 5.49
CA ASN A 4 -20.35 9.38 4.88
C ASN A 4 -19.34 8.28 5.22
N SER A 5 -19.06 7.42 4.26
CA SER A 5 -17.97 6.46 4.34
C SER A 5 -16.68 7.27 4.45
N ASN A 6 -16.33 7.64 5.67
CA ASN A 6 -15.03 8.19 5.98
C ASN A 6 -14.01 7.04 5.84
N TRP A 7 -13.69 6.69 4.58
CA TRP A 7 -12.60 5.77 4.34
C TRP A 7 -11.34 6.35 5.00
N ASN A 8 -10.97 5.76 6.11
CA ASN A 8 -9.78 6.12 6.86
C ASN A 8 -8.73 5.04 6.57
N PRO A 9 -7.70 5.34 5.77
CA PRO A 9 -6.75 4.32 5.35
C PRO A 9 -5.91 3.86 6.54
N ASN A 10 -5.98 2.56 6.82
CA ASN A 10 -5.04 1.86 7.68
C ASN A 10 -4.24 0.91 6.77
N ILE A 11 -3.00 1.32 6.46
CA ILE A 11 -2.24 0.77 5.34
C ILE A 11 -1.14 -0.17 5.84
N ILE A 12 -1.12 -1.38 5.31
CA ILE A 12 0.07 -2.22 5.31
C ILE A 12 0.85 -1.90 4.03
N LEU A 13 2.06 -1.38 4.19
CA LEU A 13 2.97 -1.10 3.09
C LEU A 13 4.03 -2.18 2.97
N PHE A 14 4.18 -2.76 1.79
CA PHE A 14 5.31 -3.63 1.44
C PHE A 14 6.27 -2.87 0.52
N SER A 15 7.24 -2.20 1.11
CA SER A 15 8.13 -1.29 0.35
C SER A 15 9.27 -1.97 -0.40
N GLY A 16 9.50 -3.26 -0.16
CA GLY A 16 10.61 -3.98 -0.76
C GLY A 16 11.99 -3.46 -0.34
N GLN A 17 13.04 -3.87 -1.07
CA GLN A 17 14.42 -3.41 -0.86
C GLN A 17 14.87 -2.41 -1.94
N SER A 18 13.97 -2.00 -2.84
CA SER A 18 14.34 -1.25 -4.04
C SER A 18 14.43 0.25 -3.81
N GLU A 19 15.07 0.93 -4.77
CA GLU A 19 15.11 2.40 -4.89
C GLU A 19 13.70 3.05 -4.97
N HIS A 20 12.65 2.25 -5.14
CA HIS A 20 11.25 2.71 -5.17
C HIS A 20 10.65 2.90 -3.78
N GLN A 21 11.36 2.50 -2.72
CA GLN A 21 10.86 2.59 -1.35
C GLN A 21 10.43 4.02 -0.97
N SER A 22 11.22 5.01 -1.34
CA SER A 22 10.92 6.42 -1.03
C SER A 22 9.62 6.91 -1.65
N TYR A 23 9.32 6.52 -2.90
CA TYR A 23 8.11 6.93 -3.59
C TYR A 23 6.85 6.27 -3.05
N LEU A 24 6.96 5.00 -2.67
CA LEU A 24 5.88 4.29 -1.98
C LEU A 24 5.56 4.93 -0.64
N LEU A 25 6.58 5.30 0.13
CA LEU A 25 6.43 5.98 1.41
C LEU A 25 5.82 7.38 1.24
N GLU A 26 6.27 8.15 0.25
CA GLU A 26 5.73 9.45 -0.09
C GLU A 26 4.24 9.38 -0.43
N LEU A 27 3.86 8.44 -1.30
CA LEU A 27 2.45 8.23 -1.64
C LEU A 27 1.63 7.76 -0.44
N CYS A 28 2.13 6.80 0.35
CA CYS A 28 1.45 6.36 1.57
C CYS A 28 1.19 7.51 2.54
N LYS A 29 2.19 8.37 2.77
CA LYS A 29 2.05 9.54 3.62
C LYS A 29 1.00 10.50 3.09
N THR A 30 1.00 10.72 1.78
CA THR A 30 0.02 11.57 1.12
C THR A 30 -1.40 11.06 1.31
N ILE A 31 -1.67 9.78 1.04
CA ILE A 31 -3.02 9.20 1.11
C ILE A 31 -3.48 8.85 2.53
N SER A 32 -2.57 8.65 3.47
CA SER A 32 -2.94 8.43 4.88
C SER A 32 -3.45 9.69 5.56
N GLY A 33 -3.11 10.85 5.03
CA GLY A 33 -3.54 12.12 5.60
C GLY A 33 -3.07 12.30 7.04
N ARG A 34 -3.95 12.88 7.89
CA ARG A 34 -3.68 13.13 9.30
C ARG A 34 -4.09 11.99 10.24
N THR A 35 -5.02 11.14 9.79
CA THR A 35 -5.70 10.15 10.63
C THR A 35 -5.37 8.72 10.23
N GLY A 36 -4.80 8.50 9.05
CA GLY A 36 -4.42 7.18 8.58
C GLY A 36 -3.21 6.63 9.32
N ILE A 37 -3.18 5.31 9.45
CA ILE A 37 -2.06 4.58 10.04
C ILE A 37 -1.32 3.86 8.92
N VAL A 38 0.00 3.93 8.95
CA VAL A 38 0.84 3.20 7.99
C VAL A 38 1.82 2.32 8.74
N THR A 39 1.81 1.03 8.41
CA THR A 39 2.82 0.09 8.89
C THR A 39 3.60 -0.47 7.71
N ASN A 40 4.89 -0.16 7.65
CA ASN A 40 5.78 -0.63 6.60
C ASN A 40 6.44 -1.95 6.98
N PHE A 41 6.27 -2.97 6.16
CA PHE A 41 6.96 -4.25 6.29
C PHE A 41 8.04 -4.39 5.22
N LYS A 42 9.29 -4.49 5.67
CA LYS A 42 10.42 -4.83 4.82
C LYS A 42 10.64 -6.34 4.87
N LEU A 43 10.30 -7.03 3.78
CA LEU A 43 10.50 -8.46 3.68
C LEU A 43 11.93 -8.77 3.21
N ILE A 44 12.60 -9.68 3.90
CA ILE A 44 13.93 -10.16 3.54
C ILE A 44 13.83 -11.65 3.24
N VAL A 45 14.09 -12.01 1.98
CA VAL A 45 14.17 -13.42 1.59
C VAL A 45 15.50 -14.00 2.05
N GLY A 46 15.45 -15.05 2.82
CA GLY A 46 16.65 -15.76 3.28
C GLY A 46 16.33 -17.18 3.71
N LYS A 47 17.07 -18.14 3.20
CA LYS A 47 17.02 -19.52 3.74
C LYS A 47 17.65 -19.52 5.13
N GLU A 48 16.84 -19.71 6.15
CA GLU A 48 17.37 -19.89 7.50
C GLU A 48 17.84 -21.32 7.71
N ASN A 49 19.09 -21.45 8.21
CA ASN A 49 19.42 -22.60 9.05
C ASN A 49 18.64 -22.42 10.35
N TYR A 50 17.60 -23.22 10.52
CA TYR A 50 16.72 -23.23 11.68
C TYR A 50 17.52 -23.23 13.00
N LYS A 51 17.53 -22.10 13.69
CA LYS A 51 18.01 -21.99 15.07
C LYS A 51 16.80 -21.75 15.96
N PRO A 52 16.37 -22.78 16.74
CA PRO A 52 15.05 -22.80 17.39
C PRO A 52 14.79 -21.74 18.46
N PHE A 53 15.69 -20.81 18.72
CA PHE A 53 15.56 -19.82 19.80
C PHE A 53 15.92 -18.38 19.42
N LYS A 54 16.03 -18.04 18.14
CA LYS A 54 16.16 -16.65 17.74
C LYS A 54 14.78 -16.09 17.39
N LYS A 55 14.34 -15.04 18.12
CA LYS A 55 13.19 -14.23 17.74
C LYS A 55 13.35 -13.82 16.28
N THR A 56 12.44 -14.30 15.42
CA THR A 56 12.46 -14.07 13.96
C THR A 56 12.09 -12.63 13.61
N GLU A 57 11.54 -11.87 14.54
CA GLU A 57 11.18 -10.46 14.35
C GLU A 57 12.28 -9.56 14.92
N GLN A 58 13.17 -9.07 14.07
CA GLN A 58 13.95 -7.90 14.42
C GLN A 58 13.09 -6.67 14.13
N ILE A 59 12.57 -6.06 15.19
CA ILE A 59 12.00 -4.71 15.12
C ILE A 59 13.18 -3.77 14.91
N VAL A 60 13.49 -3.46 13.67
CA VAL A 60 14.40 -2.37 13.35
C VAL A 60 13.58 -1.10 13.50
N ARG A 61 13.81 -0.36 14.59
CA ARG A 61 13.41 1.04 14.67
C ARG A 61 14.30 1.79 13.70
N ASP A 62 13.80 2.06 12.54
CA ASP A 62 14.44 2.97 11.60
C ASP A 62 13.93 4.36 11.94
N ASP A 63 14.77 5.17 12.60
CA ASP A 63 14.41 6.53 13.03
C ASP A 63 13.97 7.41 11.86
N THR A 64 14.37 7.07 10.63
CA THR A 64 13.95 7.73 9.40
C THR A 64 12.44 7.70 9.18
N PHE A 65 11.73 6.73 9.76
CA PHE A 65 10.28 6.56 9.60
C PHE A 65 9.46 7.14 10.75
N SER A 66 10.08 7.34 11.93
CA SER A 66 9.38 7.85 13.10
C SER A 66 8.88 9.28 12.91
N ASP A 67 9.65 10.13 12.24
CA ASP A 67 9.30 11.51 11.92
C ASP A 67 8.14 11.60 10.90
N LEU A 68 7.91 10.52 10.15
CA LEU A 68 6.82 10.40 9.20
C LEU A 68 5.53 9.84 9.81
N GLY A 69 5.56 9.39 11.07
CA GLY A 69 4.44 8.70 11.70
C GLY A 69 4.18 7.29 11.11
N ILE A 70 5.21 6.68 10.51
CA ILE A 70 5.14 5.35 9.90
C ILE A 70 5.81 4.35 10.81
N PHE A 71 5.09 3.28 11.15
CA PHE A 71 5.66 2.15 11.88
C PHE A 71 6.42 1.25 10.91
N ALA A 72 7.66 0.90 11.22
CA ALA A 72 8.47 0.03 10.36
C ALA A 72 8.82 -1.29 11.05
N ARG A 73 8.69 -2.38 10.31
CA ARG A 73 9.07 -3.73 10.74
C ARG A 73 9.84 -4.44 9.63
N GLN A 74 10.85 -5.20 10.04
CA GLN A 74 11.59 -6.09 9.14
C GLN A 74 11.26 -7.53 9.47
N VAL A 75 10.84 -8.31 8.45
CA VAL A 75 10.45 -9.71 8.61
C VAL A 75 11.23 -10.57 7.62
N LYS A 76 11.84 -11.64 8.12
CA LYS A 76 12.47 -12.64 7.27
C LYS A 76 11.42 -13.62 6.78
N VAL A 77 11.45 -13.91 5.49
CA VAL A 77 10.51 -14.82 4.82
C VAL A 77 11.24 -15.75 3.86
N ASP A 78 10.73 -16.95 3.67
CA ASP A 78 11.24 -17.88 2.67
C ASP A 78 10.77 -17.53 1.25
N ASN A 79 9.55 -16.98 1.17
CA ASN A 79 8.89 -16.57 -0.05
C ASN A 79 8.14 -15.25 0.20
N ILE A 80 8.29 -14.30 -0.72
CA ILE A 80 7.69 -12.96 -0.58
C ILE A 80 6.17 -13.04 -0.55
N TYR A 81 5.54 -13.77 -1.45
CA TYR A 81 4.08 -13.84 -1.57
C TYR A 81 3.43 -14.49 -0.35
N LYS A 82 4.02 -15.59 0.13
CA LYS A 82 3.60 -16.24 1.38
C LYS A 82 3.81 -15.32 2.59
N GLY A 83 4.90 -14.57 2.60
CA GLY A 83 5.18 -13.59 3.65
C GLY A 83 4.14 -12.48 3.69
N ILE A 84 3.76 -11.92 2.54
CA ILE A 84 2.69 -10.93 2.42
C ILE A 84 1.37 -11.49 2.95
N THR A 85 0.97 -12.67 2.48
CA THR A 85 -0.27 -13.33 2.91
C THR A 85 -0.30 -13.59 4.41
N ASN A 86 0.79 -14.10 5.00
CA ASN A 86 0.88 -14.36 6.43
C ASN A 86 0.75 -13.08 7.26
N ILE A 87 1.41 -12.00 6.84
CA ILE A 87 1.30 -10.71 7.52
C ILE A 87 -0.13 -10.19 7.42
N ALA A 88 -0.73 -10.21 6.24
CA ALA A 88 -2.09 -9.74 6.03
C ALA A 88 -3.13 -10.49 6.87
N THR A 89 -2.93 -11.80 7.08
CA THR A 89 -3.84 -12.63 7.89
C THR A 89 -3.67 -12.45 9.39
N THR A 90 -2.49 -12.05 9.85
CA THR A 90 -2.16 -12.06 11.29
C THR A 90 -1.93 -10.69 11.90
N PHE A 91 -1.71 -9.68 11.06
CA PHE A 91 -1.42 -8.34 11.53
C PHE A 91 -2.69 -7.51 11.67
N GLY A 92 -2.93 -7.02 12.87
CA GLY A 92 -4.03 -6.13 13.23
C GLY A 92 -4.18 -6.06 14.74
N PHE A 93 -4.90 -5.05 15.20
CA PHE A 93 -5.30 -4.91 16.60
C PHE A 93 -6.81 -4.80 16.64
N SER A 94 -7.44 -5.37 17.65
CA SER A 94 -8.89 -5.25 17.86
C SER A 94 -9.33 -3.78 17.83
N GLY A 95 -10.18 -3.45 16.85
CA GLY A 95 -10.68 -2.08 16.63
C GLY A 95 -9.81 -1.17 15.76
N VAL A 96 -8.61 -1.62 15.35
CA VAL A 96 -7.73 -0.90 14.43
C VAL A 96 -7.14 -1.89 13.42
N GLU A 97 -7.99 -2.47 12.62
CA GLU A 97 -7.57 -3.45 11.61
C GLU A 97 -7.14 -2.75 10.32
N PRO A 98 -6.06 -3.21 9.68
CA PRO A 98 -5.67 -2.74 8.37
C PRO A 98 -6.78 -3.04 7.35
N ASN A 99 -7.03 -2.08 6.46
CA ASN A 99 -8.04 -2.20 5.41
C ASN A 99 -7.45 -2.05 4.00
N THR A 100 -6.17 -1.70 3.91
CA THR A 100 -5.52 -1.40 2.64
C THR A 100 -4.11 -1.98 2.62
N ILE A 101 -3.77 -2.63 1.53
CA ILE A 101 -2.41 -3.10 1.25
C ILE A 101 -1.85 -2.30 0.09
N MET A 102 -0.65 -1.76 0.27
CA MET A 102 0.05 -1.03 -0.77
C MET A 102 1.40 -1.65 -1.07
N MET A 103 1.70 -1.79 -2.36
CA MET A 103 2.96 -2.33 -2.85
C MET A 103 3.34 -1.76 -4.22
N GLY A 104 4.59 -1.93 -4.63
CA GLY A 104 5.02 -1.61 -5.98
C GLY A 104 4.43 -2.59 -7.00
N TRP A 105 4.21 -2.13 -8.22
CA TRP A 105 3.76 -2.99 -9.32
C TRP A 105 4.79 -4.10 -9.59
N PRO A 106 4.41 -5.37 -9.61
CA PRO A 106 5.33 -6.49 -9.78
C PRO A 106 5.70 -6.66 -11.25
N LYS A 107 6.75 -6.02 -11.70
CA LYS A 107 7.20 -6.11 -13.11
C LYS A 107 7.63 -7.54 -13.48
N GLY A 108 6.94 -8.14 -14.45
CA GLY A 108 7.25 -9.45 -15.00
C GLY A 108 6.89 -10.65 -14.11
N LEU A 109 6.10 -10.44 -13.06
CA LEU A 109 5.66 -11.48 -12.12
C LEU A 109 4.15 -11.60 -12.04
N GLU A 110 3.43 -10.80 -12.81
CA GLU A 110 1.97 -10.68 -12.81
C GLU A 110 1.28 -12.00 -13.17
N ASP A 111 1.94 -12.82 -14.01
CA ASP A 111 1.42 -14.09 -14.47
C ASP A 111 1.85 -15.28 -13.59
N SER A 112 2.55 -15.03 -12.47
CA SER A 112 2.95 -16.12 -11.59
C SER A 112 1.75 -16.65 -10.80
N GLU A 113 1.65 -17.97 -10.67
CA GLU A 113 0.61 -18.62 -9.88
C GLU A 113 0.62 -18.16 -8.42
N GLU A 114 1.80 -18.01 -7.83
CA GLU A 114 1.97 -17.55 -6.45
C GLU A 114 1.46 -16.12 -6.25
N TYR A 115 1.69 -15.23 -7.23
CA TYR A 115 1.17 -13.87 -7.21
C TYR A 115 -0.36 -13.86 -7.30
N SER A 116 -0.93 -14.66 -8.19
CA SER A 116 -2.38 -14.78 -8.35
C SER A 116 -3.05 -15.29 -7.08
N GLN A 117 -2.51 -16.36 -6.47
CA GLN A 117 -3.00 -16.91 -5.21
C GLN A 117 -2.91 -15.90 -4.05
N MET A 118 -1.81 -15.15 -3.95
CA MET A 118 -1.67 -14.08 -2.96
C MET A 118 -2.76 -13.02 -3.16
N THR A 119 -2.92 -12.52 -4.38
CA THR A 119 -3.90 -11.48 -4.71
C THR A 119 -5.32 -11.93 -4.39
N GLU A 120 -5.68 -13.15 -4.78
CA GLU A 120 -6.99 -13.74 -4.47
C GLU A 120 -7.21 -13.83 -2.94
N THR A 121 -6.22 -14.29 -2.20
CA THR A 121 -6.30 -14.37 -0.74
C THR A 121 -6.52 -12.99 -0.11
N LEU A 122 -5.78 -11.97 -0.55
CA LEU A 122 -5.91 -10.62 -0.03
C LEU A 122 -7.30 -10.02 -0.32
N LEU A 123 -7.86 -10.29 -1.49
CA LEU A 123 -9.22 -9.88 -1.84
C LEU A 123 -10.28 -10.59 -0.99
N HIS A 124 -10.10 -11.89 -0.71
CA HIS A 124 -10.98 -12.63 0.20
C HIS A 124 -10.93 -12.13 1.65
N LEU A 125 -9.82 -11.51 2.05
CA LEU A 125 -9.67 -10.86 3.34
C LEU A 125 -10.22 -9.42 3.36
N ASP A 126 -10.89 -9.00 2.29
CA ASP A 126 -11.55 -7.69 2.15
C ASP A 126 -10.57 -6.50 2.15
N TYR A 127 -9.31 -6.74 1.77
CA TYR A 127 -8.35 -5.66 1.62
C TYR A 127 -8.56 -4.87 0.32
N ASN A 128 -8.44 -3.56 0.42
CA ASN A 128 -8.18 -2.72 -0.76
C ASN A 128 -6.72 -2.90 -1.20
N LEU A 129 -6.50 -3.18 -2.48
CA LEU A 129 -5.16 -3.36 -3.03
C LEU A 129 -4.76 -2.13 -3.84
N LEU A 130 -3.66 -1.49 -3.44
CA LEU A 130 -3.07 -0.36 -4.15
C LEU A 130 -1.70 -0.74 -4.70
N TYR A 131 -1.54 -0.59 -5.99
CA TYR A 131 -0.27 -0.82 -6.67
C TYR A 131 0.28 0.48 -7.22
N LEU A 132 1.56 0.75 -6.94
CA LEU A 132 2.26 1.89 -7.52
C LEU A 132 3.18 1.41 -8.64
N ASP A 133 2.87 1.78 -9.88
CA ASP A 133 3.83 1.77 -10.98
C ASP A 133 4.45 3.15 -11.11
N PHE A 134 5.72 3.25 -10.80
CA PHE A 134 6.43 4.52 -10.72
C PHE A 134 7.44 4.68 -11.84
N ASP A 135 7.29 5.74 -12.63
CA ASP A 135 8.28 6.13 -13.63
C ASP A 135 9.30 7.11 -13.04
N LYS A 136 10.56 6.71 -12.98
CA LYS A 136 11.66 7.54 -12.46
C LYS A 136 11.87 8.85 -13.23
N LYS A 137 11.48 8.91 -14.51
CA LYS A 137 11.70 10.10 -15.36
C LYS A 137 10.65 11.16 -15.08
N THR A 138 9.38 10.75 -15.03
CA THR A 138 8.25 11.65 -14.84
C THR A 138 7.88 11.83 -13.37
N LYS A 139 8.35 10.93 -12.50
CA LYS A 139 8.00 10.86 -11.06
C LYS A 139 6.47 10.90 -10.88
N PHE A 140 5.95 11.73 -9.99
CA PHE A 140 4.52 11.99 -9.85
C PHE A 140 4.02 13.12 -10.77
N GLY A 141 4.74 13.40 -11.85
CA GLY A 141 4.43 14.50 -12.75
C GLY A 141 4.65 15.88 -12.13
N ASN A 142 3.92 16.87 -12.65
CA ASN A 142 4.02 18.25 -12.16
C ASN A 142 2.96 18.56 -11.08
N TYR A 143 2.26 17.57 -10.57
CA TYR A 143 1.14 17.69 -9.60
C TYR A 143 0.02 18.65 -10.04
N LYS A 144 -0.09 18.94 -11.33
CA LYS A 144 -1.10 19.87 -11.87
C LYS A 144 -2.45 19.22 -12.07
N THR A 145 -2.45 17.94 -12.45
CA THR A 145 -3.65 17.17 -12.74
C THR A 145 -3.55 15.76 -12.16
N VAL A 146 -4.67 15.24 -11.71
CA VAL A 146 -4.84 13.84 -11.30
C VAL A 146 -5.96 13.27 -12.15
N ASP A 147 -5.62 12.35 -13.04
CA ASP A 147 -6.59 11.68 -13.91
C ASP A 147 -7.06 10.40 -13.24
N LEU A 148 -8.40 10.24 -13.11
CA LEU A 148 -9.02 9.10 -12.50
C LEU A 148 -9.72 8.26 -13.57
N TRP A 149 -9.40 6.96 -13.61
CA TRP A 149 -9.98 5.99 -14.53
C TRP A 149 -10.68 4.89 -13.73
N TRP A 150 -11.98 4.69 -13.90
CA TRP A 150 -12.72 3.62 -13.25
C TRP A 150 -13.68 2.94 -14.20
N ARG A 151 -14.06 1.72 -13.87
CA ARG A 151 -15.12 1.00 -14.60
C ARG A 151 -16.48 1.40 -14.02
N GLU A 152 -17.46 1.60 -14.90
CA GLU A 152 -18.81 2.07 -14.56
C GLU A 152 -19.54 1.16 -13.55
N THR A 153 -19.19 -0.12 -13.53
CA THR A 153 -19.86 -1.14 -12.69
C THR A 153 -19.39 -1.18 -11.24
N ASP A 154 -18.33 -0.42 -10.89
CA ASP A 154 -17.71 -0.51 -9.56
C ASP A 154 -17.72 0.82 -8.81
N SER A 155 -18.85 1.07 -8.12
CA SER A 155 -19.04 2.30 -7.34
C SER A 155 -18.10 2.40 -6.12
N LYS A 156 -17.73 1.28 -5.48
CA LYS A 156 -16.83 1.28 -4.31
C LYS A 156 -15.41 1.68 -4.68
N ASN A 157 -14.89 1.16 -5.79
CA ASN A 157 -13.58 1.56 -6.30
C ASN A 157 -13.56 3.03 -6.72
N ALA A 158 -14.63 3.52 -7.34
CA ALA A 158 -14.73 4.93 -7.71
C ALA A 158 -14.67 5.85 -6.49
N GLU A 159 -15.36 5.50 -5.40
CA GLU A 159 -15.33 6.27 -4.14
C GLU A 159 -13.92 6.28 -3.52
N MET A 160 -13.26 5.13 -3.44
CA MET A 160 -11.90 5.03 -2.94
C MET A 160 -10.94 5.88 -3.79
N MET A 161 -11.02 5.80 -5.11
CA MET A 161 -10.20 6.60 -6.03
C MET A 161 -10.41 8.09 -5.86
N LEU A 162 -11.67 8.53 -5.66
CA LEU A 162 -11.98 9.93 -5.39
C LEU A 162 -11.38 10.40 -4.06
N ASN A 163 -11.42 9.57 -3.02
CA ASN A 163 -10.80 9.89 -1.73
C ASN A 163 -9.28 9.99 -1.84
N ILE A 164 -8.62 9.05 -2.53
CA ILE A 164 -7.18 9.10 -2.80
C ILE A 164 -6.82 10.39 -3.56
N ALA A 165 -7.58 10.74 -4.60
CA ALA A 165 -7.35 11.97 -5.35
C ALA A 165 -7.49 13.22 -4.49
N ARG A 166 -8.48 13.26 -3.58
CA ARG A 166 -8.64 14.38 -2.63
C ARG A 166 -7.43 14.53 -1.72
N PHE A 167 -6.87 13.43 -1.21
CA PHE A 167 -5.66 13.47 -0.38
C PHE A 167 -4.45 13.98 -1.17
N ILE A 168 -4.27 13.50 -2.41
CA ILE A 168 -3.18 13.96 -3.29
C ILE A 168 -3.31 15.46 -3.55
N ILE A 169 -4.50 15.96 -3.86
CA ILE A 169 -4.74 17.38 -4.14
C ILE A 169 -4.55 18.23 -2.89
N ALA A 170 -5.04 17.75 -1.74
CA ALA A 170 -4.90 18.47 -0.48
C ALA A 170 -3.42 18.61 -0.03
N SER A 171 -2.58 17.66 -0.39
CA SER A 171 -1.14 17.72 -0.12
C SER A 171 -0.36 18.59 -1.12
N HIS A 172 -0.97 18.90 -2.29
CA HIS A 172 -0.38 19.70 -3.35
C HIS A 172 -1.39 20.79 -3.79
N PRO A 173 -1.48 21.91 -3.06
CA PRO A 173 -2.55 22.94 -3.24
C PRO A 173 -2.61 23.57 -4.64
N ASP A 174 -1.53 23.48 -5.42
CA ASP A 174 -1.49 23.97 -6.81
C ASP A 174 -2.09 22.97 -7.82
N GLY A 175 -2.49 21.76 -7.38
CA GLY A 175 -3.06 20.72 -8.22
C GLY A 175 -4.55 20.96 -8.51
N LYS A 176 -4.97 20.76 -9.77
CA LYS A 176 -6.39 20.76 -10.17
C LYS A 176 -6.82 19.35 -10.55
N THR A 177 -7.99 18.93 -10.07
CA THR A 177 -8.58 17.65 -10.49
C THR A 177 -9.24 17.82 -11.85
N GLN A 178 -8.83 17.02 -12.83
CA GLN A 178 -9.54 16.89 -14.09
C GLN A 178 -10.26 15.54 -14.11
N LYS A 179 -11.58 15.57 -14.26
CA LYS A 179 -12.36 14.34 -14.48
C LYS A 179 -12.18 13.96 -15.94
N SER A 180 -11.35 12.97 -16.23
CA SER A 180 -11.28 12.39 -17.57
C SER A 180 -12.29 11.26 -17.70
N GLY A 181 -13.03 11.33 -18.80
CA GLY A 181 -14.23 10.56 -19.05
C GLY A 181 -14.05 9.06 -19.27
N PHE A 182 -15.19 8.44 -19.40
CA PHE A 182 -15.47 7.03 -19.58
C PHE A 182 -14.60 6.35 -20.65
N CYS A 183 -14.08 5.17 -20.31
CA CYS A 183 -13.72 4.16 -21.28
C CYS A 183 -14.85 3.10 -21.29
N SER A 184 -15.63 3.12 -22.37
CA SER A 184 -16.65 2.10 -22.68
C SER A 184 -16.02 0.75 -23.05
#